data_a965887fd4f25cc0f78837a9091f5880
#
_entry.id   a965887fd4f25cc0f78837a9091f5880
#
_cell.length_a   1.000
_cell.length_b   1.000
_cell.length_c   1.000
_cell.angle_alpha   90.00
_cell.angle_beta   90.00
_cell.angle_gamma   90.00
#
_symmetry.space_group_name_H-M   'P 1'
#
loop_
_entity.id
_entity.type
_entity.pdbx_description
1 polymer ?
#
loop_
_entity_poly.entity_id
_entity_poly.type
_entity_poly.pdbx_seq_one_letter_code
_entity_poly.pdbx_strand_id
1 'polypeptide(L)'
;PDFFNAGGLKQIEEDTKRHILYGAYLDAELVGFATYKEINPDAVEMSWLAVLPEKQGLGVGAKLVNDSLNELGSEYKVCEVKTLSETSSYEPYKKTRSFYKNIGFVPIETIDPYPGWGEGNPCQIFVRFIGKI
;
A
#
# COMPACT_ATOMS: atom_id res chain seq x y z
N PRO A 1 5.35 18.71 -15.12
CA PRO A 1 4.80 17.71 -16.04
C PRO A 1 4.40 16.46 -15.30
N ASP A 2 3.34 15.86 -15.75
CA ASP A 2 2.95 14.55 -15.25
C ASP A 2 3.98 13.55 -15.72
N PHE A 3 4.79 13.10 -14.80
CA PHE A 3 5.79 12.13 -15.17
C PHE A 3 5.30 10.68 -15.04
N PHE A 4 4.07 10.47 -14.60
CA PHE A 4 3.45 9.17 -14.75
C PHE A 4 1.93 9.23 -14.66
N ASN A 5 1.29 8.23 -15.20
CA ASN A 5 -0.11 7.95 -15.00
C ASN A 5 -0.23 6.63 -14.25
N ALA A 6 -1.20 6.53 -13.35
CA ALA A 6 -1.59 5.24 -12.83
C ALA A 6 -2.23 4.51 -14.01
N GLY A 7 -1.45 3.69 -14.70
CA GLY A 7 -1.89 3.05 -15.92
C GLY A 7 -2.39 1.65 -15.66
N GLY A 8 -3.53 1.34 -16.22
CA GLY A 8 -4.01 -0.03 -16.29
C GLY A 8 -4.48 -0.61 -14.97
N LEU A 9 -5.77 -0.60 -14.77
CA LEU A 9 -6.39 -1.39 -13.74
C LEU A 9 -6.47 -2.83 -14.21
N LYS A 10 -5.81 -3.74 -13.51
CA LYS A 10 -5.97 -5.17 -13.76
C LYS A 10 -6.57 -5.82 -12.55
N GLN A 11 -7.74 -6.42 -12.70
CA GLN A 11 -8.37 -7.20 -11.67
C GLN A 11 -8.04 -8.67 -11.87
N ILE A 12 -7.64 -9.30 -10.80
CA ILE A 12 -7.42 -10.74 -10.77
C ILE A 12 -8.26 -11.26 -9.62
N GLU A 13 -9.15 -12.19 -9.92
CA GLU A 13 -9.89 -12.89 -8.90
C GLU A 13 -9.18 -14.18 -8.58
N GLU A 14 -8.91 -14.39 -7.31
CA GLU A 14 -8.28 -15.59 -6.82
C GLU A 14 -9.09 -16.06 -5.61
N ASP A 15 -9.58 -17.27 -5.68
CA ASP A 15 -10.54 -17.82 -4.72
C ASP A 15 -11.82 -16.95 -4.71
N THR A 16 -12.15 -16.40 -3.56
CA THR A 16 -13.30 -15.52 -3.40
C THR A 16 -12.90 -14.06 -3.21
N LYS A 17 -11.60 -13.76 -3.33
CA LYS A 17 -11.09 -12.42 -3.04
C LYS A 17 -10.58 -11.75 -4.30
N ARG A 18 -10.94 -10.48 -4.40
CA ARG A 18 -10.57 -9.64 -5.52
C ARG A 18 -9.19 -9.05 -5.29
N HIS A 19 -8.33 -9.15 -6.29
CA HIS A 19 -7.01 -8.55 -6.32
C HIS A 19 -6.97 -7.48 -7.40
N ILE A 20 -6.39 -6.34 -7.09
CA ILE A 20 -6.34 -5.18 -7.97
C ILE A 20 -4.90 -4.70 -8.10
N LEU A 21 -4.45 -4.49 -9.33
CA LEU A 21 -3.09 -4.04 -9.61
C LEU A 21 -3.13 -2.67 -10.27
N TYR A 22 -2.31 -1.74 -9.75
CA TYR A 22 -2.07 -0.44 -10.36
C TYR A 22 -0.60 -0.31 -10.73
N GLY A 23 -0.33 0.17 -11.95
CA GLY A 23 1.03 0.44 -12.39
C GLY A 23 1.28 1.94 -12.49
N ALA A 24 2.52 2.34 -12.24
CA ALA A 24 2.99 3.70 -12.44
C ALA A 24 3.96 3.73 -13.60
N TYR A 25 3.76 4.66 -14.53
CA TYR A 25 4.57 4.75 -15.73
C TYR A 25 5.22 6.14 -15.82
N LEU A 26 6.47 6.13 -16.25
CA LEU A 26 7.22 7.35 -16.55
C LEU A 26 7.74 7.19 -17.98
N ASP A 27 7.30 8.05 -18.90
CA ASP A 27 7.67 7.97 -20.30
C ASP A 27 7.45 6.58 -20.90
N ALA A 28 6.27 5.99 -20.64
CA ALA A 28 5.86 4.67 -21.10
C ALA A 28 6.65 3.50 -20.47
N GLU A 29 7.54 3.77 -19.52
CA GLU A 29 8.23 2.73 -18.77
C GLU A 29 7.52 2.47 -17.45
N LEU A 30 7.29 1.21 -17.12
CA LEU A 30 6.74 0.83 -15.83
C LEU A 30 7.80 1.04 -14.75
N VAL A 31 7.55 1.96 -13.82
CA VAL A 31 8.51 2.31 -12.77
C VAL A 31 8.06 1.92 -11.37
N GLY A 32 6.84 1.47 -11.23
CA GLY A 32 6.34 1.02 -9.94
C GLY A 32 4.98 0.35 -10.05
N PHE A 33 4.59 -0.37 -9.01
CA PHE A 33 3.25 -0.95 -8.96
C PHE A 33 2.79 -1.07 -7.51
N ALA A 34 1.47 -1.12 -7.34
CA ALA A 34 0.83 -1.39 -6.07
C ALA A 34 -0.26 -2.42 -6.27
N THR A 35 -0.37 -3.39 -5.38
CA THR A 35 -1.43 -4.38 -5.41
C THR A 35 -2.29 -4.26 -4.17
N TYR A 36 -3.59 -4.44 -4.37
CA TYR A 36 -4.58 -4.35 -3.31
C TYR A 36 -5.43 -5.63 -3.31
N LYS A 37 -5.74 -6.10 -2.12
CA LYS A 37 -6.55 -7.28 -1.93
C LYS A 37 -7.81 -6.87 -1.18
N GLU A 38 -8.98 -7.25 -1.70
CA GLU A 38 -10.22 -7.01 -0.96
C GLU A 38 -10.24 -7.85 0.31
N ILE A 39 -10.46 -7.19 1.45
CA ILE A 39 -10.62 -7.85 2.74
C ILE A 39 -12.11 -8.18 2.94
N ASN A 40 -12.95 -7.19 2.65
CA ASN A 40 -14.40 -7.28 2.73
C ASN A 40 -14.97 -6.18 1.82
N PRO A 41 -16.30 -6.07 1.64
CA PRO A 41 -16.86 -5.06 0.75
C PRO A 41 -16.50 -3.60 1.06
N ASP A 42 -16.02 -3.30 2.26
CA ASP A 42 -15.68 -1.94 2.67
C ASP A 42 -14.18 -1.68 2.74
N ALA A 43 -13.35 -2.70 2.66
CA ALA A 43 -11.93 -2.57 2.97
C ALA A 43 -11.03 -3.31 2.01
N VAL A 44 -9.90 -2.68 1.68
CA VAL A 44 -8.81 -3.32 0.92
C VAL A 44 -7.53 -3.28 1.74
N GLU A 45 -6.65 -4.22 1.48
CA GLU A 45 -5.30 -4.23 2.01
C GLU A 45 -4.33 -3.97 0.86
N MET A 46 -3.42 -3.00 1.03
CA MET A 46 -2.32 -2.84 0.10
C MET A 46 -1.30 -3.93 0.40
N SER A 47 -1.26 -4.95 -0.47
CA SER A 47 -0.43 -6.14 -0.24
C SER A 47 1.01 -5.97 -0.70
N TRP A 48 1.23 -5.17 -1.75
CA TRP A 48 2.57 -4.87 -2.26
C TRP A 48 2.63 -3.44 -2.77
N LEU A 49 3.78 -2.83 -2.58
CA LEU A 49 4.15 -1.56 -3.20
C LEU A 49 5.62 -1.65 -3.56
N ALA A 50 5.92 -1.45 -4.83
CA ALA A 50 7.29 -1.48 -5.32
C ALA A 50 7.54 -0.33 -6.28
N VAL A 51 8.71 0.28 -6.17
CA VAL A 51 9.18 1.33 -7.08
C VAL A 51 10.61 0.97 -7.46
N LEU A 52 10.96 1.10 -8.72
CA LEU A 52 12.33 0.85 -9.19
C LEU A 52 13.33 1.64 -8.33
N PRO A 53 14.46 1.02 -7.91
CA PRO A 53 15.42 1.69 -7.03
C PRO A 53 15.89 3.05 -7.54
N GLU A 54 16.14 3.18 -8.85
CA GLU A 54 16.58 4.44 -9.44
C GLU A 54 15.50 5.51 -9.53
N LYS A 55 14.25 5.13 -9.26
CA LYS A 55 13.11 6.05 -9.26
C LYS A 55 12.60 6.35 -7.86
N GLN A 56 13.19 5.76 -6.84
CA GLN A 56 12.82 6.07 -5.45
C GLN A 56 13.29 7.48 -5.10
N GLY A 57 12.56 8.13 -4.19
CA GLY A 57 12.88 9.51 -3.80
C GLY A 57 12.32 10.57 -4.74
N LEU A 58 11.64 10.19 -5.82
CA LEU A 58 11.04 11.12 -6.78
C LEU A 58 9.54 11.32 -6.56
N GLY A 59 8.99 10.77 -5.49
CA GLY A 59 7.57 10.88 -5.20
C GLY A 59 6.67 9.90 -5.96
N VAL A 60 7.25 8.95 -6.68
CA VAL A 60 6.49 7.97 -7.46
C VAL A 60 5.60 7.13 -6.57
N GLY A 61 6.15 6.59 -5.47
CA GLY A 61 5.38 5.75 -4.55
C GLY A 61 4.21 6.49 -3.93
N ALA A 62 4.43 7.71 -3.45
CA ALA A 62 3.38 8.51 -2.84
C ALA A 62 2.27 8.83 -3.84
N LYS A 63 2.63 9.23 -5.06
CA LYS A 63 1.64 9.53 -6.09
C LYS A 63 0.86 8.29 -6.52
N LEU A 64 1.55 7.17 -6.70
CA LEU A 64 0.92 5.91 -7.05
C LEU A 64 -0.12 5.49 -6.01
N VAL A 65 0.25 5.55 -4.73
CA VAL A 65 -0.67 5.19 -3.65
C VAL A 65 -1.83 6.17 -3.58
N ASN A 66 -1.55 7.47 -3.62
CA ASN A 66 -2.62 8.48 -3.54
C ASN A 66 -3.59 8.36 -4.72
N ASP A 67 -3.11 8.18 -5.94
CA ASP A 67 -3.97 8.07 -7.11
C ASP A 67 -4.79 6.77 -7.08
N SER A 68 -4.17 5.65 -6.73
CA SER A 68 -4.89 4.38 -6.64
C SER A 68 -5.93 4.38 -5.52
N LEU A 69 -5.61 4.95 -4.36
CA LEU A 69 -6.58 5.05 -3.27
C LEU A 69 -7.71 6.01 -3.57
N ASN A 70 -7.42 7.09 -4.30
CA ASN A 70 -8.46 8.00 -4.75
C ASN A 70 -9.47 7.28 -5.66
N GLU A 71 -8.99 6.42 -6.54
CA GLU A 71 -9.86 5.63 -7.40
C GLU A 71 -10.62 4.56 -6.62
N LEU A 72 -9.92 3.82 -5.74
CA LEU A 72 -10.55 2.78 -4.92
C LEU A 72 -11.58 3.34 -3.93
N GLY A 73 -11.46 4.59 -3.55
CA GLY A 73 -12.37 5.25 -2.63
C GLY A 73 -13.81 5.39 -3.14
N SER A 74 -14.05 5.16 -4.44
CA SER A 74 -15.41 5.10 -4.98
C SER A 74 -16.12 3.80 -4.62
N GLU A 75 -15.38 2.78 -4.20
CA GLU A 75 -15.92 1.45 -3.92
C GLU A 75 -15.64 1.01 -2.48
N TYR A 76 -14.49 1.36 -1.93
CA TYR A 76 -14.08 0.96 -0.59
C TYR A 76 -13.95 2.16 0.33
N LYS A 77 -14.07 1.93 1.62
CA LYS A 77 -14.03 2.99 2.63
C LYS A 77 -12.68 3.13 3.29
N VAL A 78 -11.92 2.03 3.41
CA VAL A 78 -10.67 2.04 4.15
C VAL A 78 -9.62 1.16 3.48
N CYS A 79 -8.37 1.59 3.56
CA CYS A 79 -7.21 0.81 3.14
C CYS A 79 -6.35 0.49 4.36
N GLU A 80 -5.93 -0.76 4.46
CA GLU A 80 -5.06 -1.25 5.51
C GLU A 80 -3.69 -1.58 4.92
N VAL A 81 -2.62 -1.32 5.67
CA VAL A 81 -1.29 -1.86 5.39
C VAL A 81 -0.72 -2.50 6.64
N LYS A 82 0.06 -3.55 6.45
CA LYS A 82 0.75 -4.25 7.52
C LYS A 82 2.25 -4.08 7.33
N THR A 83 2.95 -3.73 8.39
CA THR A 83 4.40 -3.58 8.34
C THR A 83 4.99 -3.94 9.71
N LEU A 84 6.31 -4.15 9.77
CA LEU A 84 6.96 -4.40 11.05
C LEU A 84 6.79 -3.20 11.97
N SER A 85 6.45 -3.47 13.22
CA SER A 85 6.28 -2.45 14.25
C SER A 85 7.62 -1.76 14.55
N GLU A 86 7.55 -0.52 15.03
CA GLU A 86 8.72 0.22 15.52
C GLU A 86 9.36 -0.44 16.74
N THR A 87 8.70 -1.39 17.39
CA THR A 87 9.30 -2.18 18.45
C THR A 87 10.30 -3.20 17.90
N SER A 88 10.29 -3.45 16.58
CA SER A 88 11.31 -4.25 15.93
C SER A 88 12.59 -3.42 15.78
N SER A 89 13.73 -4.06 15.97
CA SER A 89 15.03 -3.42 15.77
C SER A 89 15.47 -3.37 14.30
N TYR A 90 14.64 -3.84 13.38
CA TYR A 90 14.99 -3.89 11.97
C TYR A 90 14.82 -2.52 11.30
N GLU A 91 15.95 -1.81 11.14
CA GLU A 91 16.03 -0.43 10.65
C GLU A 91 15.36 -0.16 9.29
N PRO A 92 15.45 -1.06 8.27
CA PRO A 92 14.84 -0.76 6.97
C PRO A 92 13.35 -0.44 7.02
N TYR A 93 12.63 -0.98 7.97
CA TYR A 93 11.19 -0.73 8.10
C TYR A 93 10.84 0.62 8.72
N LYS A 94 11.83 1.32 9.28
CA LYS A 94 11.63 2.66 9.81
C LYS A 94 11.21 3.64 8.72
N LYS A 95 11.88 3.60 7.57
CA LYS A 95 11.54 4.44 6.42
C LYS A 95 10.17 4.11 5.87
N THR A 96 9.84 2.82 5.84
CA THR A 96 8.54 2.35 5.38
C THR A 96 7.42 2.91 6.25
N ARG A 97 7.58 2.83 7.57
CA ARG A 97 6.58 3.38 8.50
C ARG A 97 6.42 4.89 8.34
N SER A 98 7.53 5.61 8.18
CA SER A 98 7.49 7.06 7.95
C SER A 98 6.78 7.40 6.64
N PHE A 99 7.04 6.63 5.59
CA PHE A 99 6.37 6.80 4.31
C PHE A 99 4.85 6.71 4.47
N TYR A 100 4.37 5.67 5.14
CA TYR A 100 2.92 5.51 5.33
C TYR A 100 2.31 6.63 6.16
N LYS A 101 2.97 7.05 7.24
CA LYS A 101 2.50 8.18 8.05
C LYS A 101 2.42 9.46 7.22
N ASN A 102 3.42 9.70 6.39
CA ASN A 102 3.48 10.93 5.57
C ASN A 102 2.38 10.98 4.52
N ILE A 103 1.86 9.85 4.08
CA ILE A 103 0.76 9.83 3.10
C ILE A 103 -0.60 9.55 3.76
N GLY A 104 -0.71 9.78 5.05
CA GLY A 104 -2.00 9.81 5.72
C GLY A 104 -2.45 8.50 6.37
N PHE A 105 -1.60 7.49 6.43
CA PHE A 105 -1.92 6.29 7.18
C PHE A 105 -1.65 6.49 8.66
N VAL A 106 -2.51 5.93 9.49
CA VAL A 106 -2.45 6.05 10.94
C VAL A 106 -2.26 4.66 11.54
N PRO A 107 -1.26 4.47 12.43
CA PRO A 107 -1.11 3.18 13.11
C PRO A 107 -2.25 2.99 14.11
N ILE A 108 -2.84 1.80 14.10
CA ILE A 108 -3.97 1.51 14.99
C ILE A 108 -3.71 0.35 15.94
N GLU A 109 -2.84 -0.59 15.58
CA GLU A 109 -2.67 -1.79 16.37
C GLU A 109 -1.34 -2.45 16.06
N THR A 110 -0.74 -3.07 17.09
CA THR A 110 0.42 -3.94 16.92
C THR A 110 0.03 -5.34 17.38
N ILE A 111 0.25 -6.33 16.51
CA ILE A 111 -0.02 -7.74 16.81
C ILE A 111 1.30 -8.46 16.98
N ASP A 112 1.54 -9.01 18.17
CA ASP A 112 2.78 -9.68 18.51
C ASP A 112 2.49 -10.94 19.35
N PRO A 113 2.79 -12.14 18.88
CA PRO A 113 3.34 -12.45 17.56
C PRO A 113 2.27 -12.37 16.45
N TYR A 114 2.69 -12.00 15.25
CA TYR A 114 1.79 -12.04 14.12
C TYR A 114 1.88 -13.41 13.44
N PRO A 115 0.76 -14.11 13.24
CA PRO A 115 0.78 -15.43 12.62
C PRO A 115 1.51 -15.43 11.27
N GLY A 116 2.48 -16.33 11.14
CA GLY A 116 3.26 -16.44 9.91
C GLY A 116 4.50 -15.56 9.81
N TRP A 117 4.68 -14.59 10.72
CA TRP A 117 5.84 -13.70 10.69
C TRP A 117 6.98 -14.12 11.61
N GLY A 118 6.75 -15.12 12.48
CA GLY A 118 7.76 -15.62 13.42
C GLY A 118 7.95 -14.70 14.63
N GLU A 119 8.70 -15.20 15.61
CA GLU A 119 9.00 -14.46 16.82
C GLU A 119 9.88 -13.24 16.50
N GLY A 120 9.70 -12.15 17.22
CA GLY A 120 10.48 -10.94 17.04
C GLY A 120 10.07 -10.09 15.86
N ASN A 121 9.00 -10.44 15.17
CA ASN A 121 8.49 -9.70 14.03
C ASN A 121 7.03 -9.26 14.27
N PRO A 122 6.80 -8.33 15.21
CA PRO A 122 5.46 -7.84 15.47
C PRO A 122 4.92 -7.05 14.27
N CYS A 123 3.65 -7.24 13.96
CA CYS A 123 2.97 -6.57 12.88
C CYS A 123 2.29 -5.31 13.39
N GLN A 124 2.60 -4.17 12.78
CA GLN A 124 1.84 -2.95 13.02
C GLN A 124 0.87 -2.74 11.85
N ILE A 125 -0.38 -2.49 12.19
CA ILE A 125 -1.43 -2.24 11.22
C ILE A 125 -1.68 -0.75 11.12
N PHE A 126 -1.59 -0.23 9.90
CA PHE A 126 -1.91 1.15 9.58
C PHE A 126 -3.18 1.18 8.75
N VAL A 127 -3.97 2.20 8.92
CA VAL A 127 -5.18 2.40 8.10
C VAL A 127 -5.25 3.83 7.60
N ARG A 128 -5.92 3.99 6.46
CA ARG A 128 -6.27 5.29 5.90
C ARG A 128 -7.70 5.21 5.41
N PHE A 129 -8.52 6.18 5.81
CA PHE A 129 -9.87 6.30 5.29
C PHE A 129 -9.80 6.86 3.86
N ILE A 130 -10.44 6.18 2.92
CA ILE A 130 -10.39 6.54 1.51
C ILE A 130 -11.78 6.75 0.91
N GLY A 131 -12.82 6.43 1.66
CA GLY A 131 -14.19 6.50 1.16
C GLY A 131 -14.58 7.92 0.78
N LYS A 132 -15.39 8.02 -0.26
CA LYS A 132 -15.98 9.29 -0.69
C LYS A 132 -17.32 9.48 0.02
N ILE A 133 -17.54 10.71 0.42
CA ILE A 133 -18.76 11.10 1.12
C ILE A 133 -19.79 11.57 0.11
#